data_5f9971ac5706f67cc57818ddf2f9d55a
#
_entry.id   5f9971ac5706f67cc57818ddf2f9d55a
#
_cell.length_a   1.000
_cell.length_b   1.000
_cell.length_c   1.000
_cell.angle_alpha   90.00
_cell.angle_beta   90.00
_cell.angle_gamma   90.00
#
_symmetry.space_group_name_H-M   'P 1'
#
loop_
_entity.id
_entity.type
_entity.pdbx_description
1 polymer ?
#
loop_
_entity_poly.entity_id
_entity_poly.type
_entity_poly.pdbx_seq_one_letter_code
_entity_poly.pdbx_strand_id
1 'polypeptide(L)'
;MQSKEDFIEMRVPASAEYVSLIRLTLSGVFSRAGATYDDIEDAKIAVSEAVTNAVKHAYKENNNVGIINIYLEILEDKIKIVISDKGDSFDYETTKSKIGPYDKDENIDFLREGGLGLF
;
A
#
# COMPACT_ATOMS: atom_id res chain seq x y z
N MET A 1 -9.59 23.50 5.99
CA MET A 1 -9.49 23.18 5.89
C MET A 1 -9.45 22.44 5.66
N GLN A 2 -9.46 22.02 5.64
CA GLN A 2 -9.43 21.36 5.54
C GLN A 2 -9.57 20.56 5.11
N SER A 3 -9.57 20.35 5.30
CA SER A 3 -9.76 19.39 5.06
C SER A 3 -9.82 18.90 3.82
N LYS A 4 -9.22 18.98 3.20
CA LYS A 4 -9.17 18.57 2.09
C LYS A 4 -8.65 17.29 2.08
N GLU A 5 -9.17 16.33 1.48
CA GLU A 5 -8.65 15.08 1.43
C GLU A 5 -7.89 14.92 0.20
N ASP A 6 -6.74 14.39 0.30
CA ASP A 6 -5.95 14.07 -0.85
C ASP A 6 -6.10 12.58 -1.07
N PHE A 7 -6.41 12.20 -2.26
CA PHE A 7 -6.51 10.77 -2.53
C PHE A 7 -6.12 10.48 -3.98
N ILE A 8 -5.78 9.25 -4.23
CA ILE A 8 -5.45 8.80 -5.57
C ILE A 8 -6.11 7.46 -5.79
N GLU A 9 -6.74 7.30 -6.92
CA GLU A 9 -7.36 6.05 -7.26
C GLU A 9 -6.76 5.53 -8.53
N MET A 10 -6.54 4.24 -8.60
CA MET A 10 -6.05 3.60 -9.80
C MET A 10 -6.87 2.36 -10.06
N ARG A 11 -7.15 2.11 -11.30
CA ARG A 11 -7.81 0.86 -11.67
C ARG A 11 -6.92 0.26 -12.73
N VAL A 12 -6.45 -0.92 -12.50
CA VAL A 12 -5.55 -1.57 -13.43
C VAL A 12 -5.97 -3.01 -13.67
N PRO A 13 -5.60 -3.57 -14.79
CA PRO A 13 -5.88 -4.98 -15.00
C PRO A 13 -5.12 -5.81 -13.98
N ALA A 14 -5.69 -6.92 -13.57
CA ALA A 14 -5.05 -7.78 -12.59
C ALA A 14 -4.00 -8.60 -13.32
N SER A 15 -2.91 -7.96 -13.64
CA SER A 15 -1.85 -8.57 -14.41
C SER A 15 -0.53 -8.25 -13.75
N ALA A 16 0.37 -9.18 -13.76
CA ALA A 16 1.65 -9.04 -13.08
C ALA A 16 2.44 -7.84 -13.57
N GLU A 17 2.27 -7.48 -14.82
CA GLU A 17 3.04 -6.37 -15.34
C GLU A 17 2.65 -5.04 -14.72
N TYR A 18 1.54 -4.96 -14.03
CA TYR A 18 1.14 -3.72 -13.40
C TYR A 18 1.64 -3.59 -11.96
N VAL A 19 2.26 -4.62 -11.44
CA VAL A 19 2.77 -4.56 -10.07
C VAL A 19 3.83 -3.46 -9.95
N SER A 20 4.69 -3.34 -10.94
CA SER A 20 5.73 -2.32 -10.91
C SER A 20 5.15 -0.92 -10.92
N LEU A 21 4.12 -0.72 -11.74
CA LEU A 21 3.50 0.58 -11.82
C LEU A 21 2.88 0.96 -10.48
N ILE A 22 2.24 0.01 -9.84
CA ILE A 22 1.64 0.25 -8.55
C ILE A 22 2.70 0.61 -7.52
N ARG A 23 3.81 -0.12 -7.54
CA ARG A 23 4.89 0.16 -6.61
C ARG A 23 5.49 1.54 -6.82
N LEU A 24 5.65 1.94 -8.06
CA LEU A 24 6.18 3.26 -8.36
C LEU A 24 5.23 4.35 -7.89
N THR A 25 3.94 4.13 -8.07
CA THR A 25 2.96 5.10 -7.63
C THR A 25 3.01 5.24 -6.12
N LEU A 26 3.12 4.13 -5.42
CA LEU A 26 3.23 4.16 -3.99
C LEU A 26 4.44 4.95 -3.55
N SER A 27 5.57 4.68 -4.17
CA SER A 27 6.78 5.37 -3.81
C SER A 27 6.63 6.86 -3.98
N GLY A 28 6.04 7.26 -5.10
CA GLY A 28 5.85 8.68 -5.36
C GLY A 28 4.92 9.34 -4.38
N VAL A 29 3.81 8.68 -4.08
CA VAL A 29 2.83 9.25 -3.18
C VAL A 29 3.39 9.35 -1.77
N PHE A 30 3.99 8.28 -1.31
CA PHE A 30 4.55 8.27 0.05
C PHE A 30 5.67 9.29 0.19
N SER A 31 6.51 9.36 -0.83
CA SER A 31 7.62 10.30 -0.78
C SER A 31 7.11 11.73 -0.73
N ARG A 32 6.13 12.03 -1.55
CA ARG A 32 5.56 13.36 -1.56
C ARG A 32 4.89 13.69 -0.24
N ALA A 33 4.33 12.70 0.41
CA ALA A 33 3.66 12.90 1.68
C ALA A 33 4.61 12.98 2.87
N GLY A 34 5.89 12.79 2.63
CA GLY A 34 6.86 12.91 3.71
C GLY A 34 7.15 11.64 4.47
N ALA A 35 6.77 10.52 3.95
CA ALA A 35 7.03 9.25 4.64
C ALA A 35 8.52 8.94 4.59
N THR A 36 8.97 8.16 5.53
CA THR A 36 10.38 7.80 5.58
C THR A 36 10.66 6.70 4.58
N TYR A 37 11.91 6.50 4.31
CA TYR A 37 12.33 5.44 3.40
C TYR A 37 11.82 4.08 3.90
N ASP A 38 11.93 3.84 5.18
CA ASP A 38 11.47 2.57 5.73
C ASP A 38 9.97 2.39 5.56
N ASP A 39 9.21 3.44 5.76
CA ASP A 39 7.77 3.38 5.57
C ASP A 39 7.44 3.03 4.13
N ILE A 40 8.17 3.62 3.21
CA ILE A 40 7.94 3.37 1.80
C ILE A 40 8.26 1.92 1.45
N GLU A 41 9.38 1.43 1.96
CA GLU A 41 9.77 0.07 1.64
C GLU A 41 8.79 -0.95 2.23
N ASP A 42 8.35 -0.71 3.44
CA ASP A 42 7.39 -1.62 4.06
C ASP A 42 6.07 -1.64 3.30
N ALA A 43 5.61 -0.47 2.87
CA ALA A 43 4.38 -0.40 2.13
C ALA A 43 4.50 -1.10 0.79
N LYS A 44 5.65 -0.94 0.15
CA LYS A 44 5.87 -1.58 -1.15
C LYS A 44 5.81 -3.09 -1.03
N ILE A 45 6.39 -3.62 0.02
CA ILE A 45 6.38 -5.05 0.22
C ILE A 45 4.96 -5.55 0.45
N ALA A 46 4.25 -4.91 1.36
CA ALA A 46 2.90 -5.35 1.70
C ALA A 46 1.97 -5.25 0.50
N VAL A 47 2.05 -4.15 -0.22
CA VAL A 47 1.14 -3.94 -1.33
C VAL A 47 1.50 -4.85 -2.50
N SER A 48 2.79 -5.04 -2.74
CA SER A 48 3.20 -5.92 -3.81
C SER A 48 2.67 -7.32 -3.59
N GLU A 49 2.72 -7.76 -2.35
CA GLU A 49 2.22 -9.08 -2.04
C GLU A 49 0.73 -9.16 -2.22
N ALA A 50 0.01 -8.16 -1.77
CA ALA A 50 -1.43 -8.15 -1.89
C ALA A 50 -1.85 -8.11 -3.36
N VAL A 51 -1.16 -7.32 -4.16
CA VAL A 51 -1.50 -7.23 -5.58
C VAL A 51 -1.16 -8.53 -6.29
N THR A 52 -0.01 -9.10 -5.96
CA THR A 52 0.37 -10.35 -6.56
C THR A 52 -0.65 -11.44 -6.25
N ASN A 53 -1.13 -11.47 -5.02
CA ASN A 53 -2.14 -12.44 -4.65
C ASN A 53 -3.45 -12.20 -5.41
N ALA A 54 -3.81 -10.95 -5.59
CA ALA A 54 -5.03 -10.62 -6.32
C ALA A 54 -4.91 -11.06 -7.79
N VAL A 55 -3.72 -10.90 -8.35
CA VAL A 55 -3.47 -11.31 -9.73
C VAL A 55 -3.63 -12.82 -9.85
N LYS A 56 -3.03 -13.55 -8.92
CA LYS A 56 -3.12 -14.99 -8.95
C LYS A 56 -4.54 -15.47 -8.78
N HIS A 57 -5.25 -14.81 -7.89
CA HIS A 57 -6.62 -15.18 -7.62
C HIS A 57 -7.50 -14.95 -8.85
N ALA A 58 -7.33 -13.83 -9.48
CA ALA A 58 -8.12 -13.50 -10.66
C ALA A 58 -7.87 -14.49 -11.78
N TYR A 59 -6.63 -14.83 -11.97
CA TYR A 59 -6.26 -15.75 -13.02
C TYR A 59 -6.86 -17.14 -12.78
N LYS A 60 -6.76 -17.57 -11.54
CA LYS A 60 -7.24 -18.86 -11.18
C LYS A 60 -8.74 -18.99 -11.31
N GLU A 61 -9.43 -17.96 -10.91
CA GLU A 61 -10.87 -17.98 -10.94
C GLU A 61 -11.46 -17.87 -12.30
N ASN A 62 -11.05 -16.93 -13.04
CA ASN A 62 -11.66 -16.65 -14.31
C ASN A 62 -10.87 -16.93 -15.52
N ASN A 63 -9.63 -17.21 -15.32
CA ASN A 63 -8.77 -17.48 -16.43
C ASN A 63 -8.72 -16.22 -17.25
N ASN A 64 -9.07 -15.13 -16.71
CA ASN A 64 -9.12 -13.88 -17.36
C ASN A 64 -8.63 -12.85 -16.47
N VAL A 65 -8.27 -11.73 -17.02
CA VAL A 65 -7.75 -10.67 -16.22
C VAL A 65 -8.91 -9.93 -15.58
N GLY A 66 -8.90 -9.81 -14.31
CA GLY A 66 -9.90 -9.01 -13.62
C GLY A 66 -9.36 -7.60 -13.49
N ILE A 67 -9.99 -6.83 -12.62
CA ILE A 67 -9.59 -5.45 -12.38
C ILE A 67 -9.21 -5.32 -10.92
N ILE A 68 -8.14 -4.60 -10.65
CA ILE A 68 -7.75 -4.29 -9.29
C ILE A 68 -7.90 -2.81 -9.09
N ASN A 69 -8.51 -2.43 -8.00
CA ASN A 69 -8.66 -1.02 -7.66
C ASN A 69 -7.73 -0.72 -6.51
N ILE A 70 -6.98 0.36 -6.63
CA ILE A 70 -6.08 0.77 -5.58
C ILE A 70 -6.48 2.17 -5.16
N TYR A 71 -6.72 2.38 -3.90
CA TYR A 71 -7.12 3.66 -3.39
C TYR A 71 -6.14 4.07 -2.30
N LEU A 72 -5.54 5.25 -2.47
CA LEU A 72 -4.64 5.77 -1.47
C LEU A 72 -5.24 7.04 -0.91
N GLU A 73 -5.29 7.13 0.40
CA GLU A 73 -5.82 8.31 1.04
C GLU A 73 -4.72 8.89 1.89
N ILE A 74 -4.37 10.15 1.65
CA ILE A 74 -3.28 10.78 2.37
C ILE A 74 -3.89 11.70 3.42
N LEU A 75 -3.71 11.33 4.66
CA LEU A 75 -4.23 12.09 5.76
C LEU A 75 -3.09 12.83 6.43
N GLU A 76 -3.41 13.65 7.37
CA GLU A 76 -2.40 14.44 8.01
C GLU A 76 -1.36 13.61 8.72
N ASP A 77 -1.78 12.57 9.37
CA ASP A 77 -0.86 11.76 10.14
C ASP A 77 -0.70 10.33 9.65
N LYS A 78 -1.30 10.00 8.56
CA LYS A 78 -1.14 8.63 8.07
C LYS A 78 -1.55 8.52 6.62
N ILE A 79 -1.22 7.42 6.02
CA ILE A 79 -1.61 7.13 4.65
C ILE A 79 -2.31 5.78 4.69
N LYS A 80 -3.45 5.71 4.06
CA LYS A 80 -4.21 4.47 3.99
C LYS A 80 -4.20 3.97 2.58
N ILE A 81 -4.09 2.69 2.42
CA ILE A 81 -4.11 2.06 1.11
C ILE A 81 -5.16 0.97 1.15
N VAL A 82 -6.05 0.98 0.20
CA VAL A 82 -7.05 -0.07 0.09
C VAL A 82 -6.92 -0.67 -1.29
N ILE A 83 -6.73 -1.97 -1.34
CA ILE A 83 -6.63 -2.67 -2.61
C ILE A 83 -7.79 -3.63 -2.67
N SER A 84 -8.59 -3.53 -3.68
CA SER A 84 -9.73 -4.42 -3.78
C SER A 84 -9.85 -5.02 -5.15
N ASP A 85 -10.35 -6.22 -5.19
CA ASP A 85 -10.62 -6.83 -6.48
C ASP A 85 -12.01 -7.40 -6.28
N LYS A 86 -12.46 -8.31 -7.07
CA LYS A 86 -13.70 -8.83 -6.97
C LYS A 86 -13.97 -9.53 -5.71
N GLY A 87 -14.55 -8.95 -4.78
CA GLY A 87 -14.93 -9.63 -3.57
C GLY A 87 -13.95 -9.57 -2.41
N ASP A 88 -12.72 -9.21 -2.66
CA ASP A 88 -11.74 -9.16 -1.61
C ASP A 88 -11.17 -7.79 -1.46
N SER A 89 -10.67 -7.49 -0.30
CA SER A 89 -10.13 -6.20 -0.02
C SER A 89 -8.96 -6.34 0.95
N PHE A 90 -7.95 -5.54 0.75
CA PHE A 90 -6.77 -5.52 1.60
C PHE A 90 -6.52 -4.08 2.03
N ASP A 91 -6.42 -3.84 3.30
CA ASP A 91 -6.19 -2.51 3.81
C ASP A 91 -4.84 -2.42 4.49
N TYR A 92 -4.18 -1.32 4.28
CA TYR A 92 -2.88 -1.09 4.89
C TYR A 92 -2.82 0.36 5.33
N GLU A 93 -2.30 0.62 6.50
CA GLU A 93 -2.15 1.97 6.96
C GLU A 93 -0.77 2.16 7.52
N THR A 94 -0.21 3.32 7.32
CA THR A 94 1.05 3.62 7.92
C THR A 94 0.92 5.00 8.55
N THR A 95 1.40 5.14 9.76
CA THR A 95 1.35 6.39 10.46
C THR A 95 2.57 7.17 10.07
N LYS A 96 2.37 8.39 9.59
CA LYS A 96 3.50 9.17 9.17
C LYS A 96 4.10 9.65 10.44
N SER A 97 5.29 9.83 10.40
CA SER A 97 5.88 10.11 11.49
C SER A 97 5.73 11.24 12.18
N LYS A 98 5.10 11.29 13.11
CA LYS A 98 5.05 12.29 13.95
C LYS A 98 5.98 11.83 14.92
N ILE A 99 6.74 10.95 14.65
CA ILE A 99 7.47 10.28 15.50
C ILE A 99 8.80 10.75 15.69
N GLY A 100 9.29 10.87 16.81
CA GLY A 100 10.62 11.25 17.11
C GLY A 100 11.53 10.10 16.84
N PRO A 101 12.79 10.31 16.90
CA PRO A 101 13.74 9.28 16.57
C PRO A 101 13.56 7.97 17.28
N TYR A 102 13.34 8.02 18.58
CA TYR A 102 13.28 6.74 19.20
C TYR A 102 11.96 6.08 19.05
N ASP A 103 10.93 6.86 18.80
CA ASP A 103 9.65 6.28 18.51
C ASP A 103 9.75 5.57 17.19
N LYS A 104 10.54 6.17 16.31
CA LYS A 104 10.73 5.58 15.03
C LYS A 104 11.37 4.21 15.16
N ASP A 105 12.32 4.11 16.07
CA ASP A 105 12.95 2.84 16.30
C ASP A 105 11.95 1.82 16.83
N GLU A 106 11.10 2.26 17.70
CA GLU A 106 10.11 1.38 18.23
C GLU A 106 9.19 0.90 17.15
N ASN A 107 8.81 1.80 16.28
CA ASN A 107 7.94 1.44 15.19
C ASN A 107 8.59 0.44 14.28
N ILE A 108 9.84 0.61 14.04
CA ILE A 108 10.54 -0.30 13.19
C ILE A 108 10.58 -1.69 13.79
N ASP A 109 10.82 -1.75 15.08
CA ASP A 109 10.85 -3.03 15.74
C ASP A 109 9.50 -3.70 15.69
N PHE A 110 8.47 -2.93 15.92
CA PHE A 110 7.15 -3.47 15.88
C PHE A 110 6.83 -3.99 14.51
N LEU A 111 7.20 -3.24 13.50
CA LEU A 111 6.96 -3.67 12.15
C LEU A 111 7.74 -4.92 11.81
N ARG A 112 8.93 -5.02 12.32
CA ARG A 112 9.69 -6.20 12.05
C ARG A 112 9.05 -7.39 12.62
N GLU A 113 8.47 -7.28 13.77
CA GLU A 113 7.81 -8.36 14.34
C GLU A 113 6.47 -8.56 13.79
N GLY A 114 5.73 -7.53 13.73
CA GLY A 114 4.39 -7.62 13.23
C GLY A 114 4.37 -7.68 11.75
N GLY A 115 5.02 -6.71 11.19
CA GLY A 115 5.01 -6.58 9.77
C GLY A 115 5.68 -7.70 9.12
N LEU A 116 6.64 -8.24 9.83
CA LEU A 116 7.35 -9.28 9.23
C LEU A 116 6.63 -10.52 9.19
N GLY A 117 5.55 -10.52 9.85
CA GLY A 117 4.71 -11.61 9.67
C GLY A 117 4.44 -11.75 8.21
N LEU A 118 4.74 -10.70 7.49
CA LEU A 118 4.52 -10.70 6.10
C LEU A 118 5.61 -11.41 5.42
N PHE A 119 6.66 -11.52 6.02
CA PHE A 119 7.71 -12.21 5.34
C PHE A 119 7.66 -13.64 5.69
#